data_c202637e21abca21deec579ced9abd5d
#
_entry.id   c202637e21abca21deec579ced9abd5d
#
_cell.length_a   1.000
_cell.length_b   1.000
_cell.length_c   1.000
_cell.angle_alpha   90.00
_cell.angle_beta   90.00
_cell.angle_gamma   90.00
#
_symmetry.space_group_name_H-M   'P 1'
#
loop_
_entity.id
_entity.type
_entity.pdbx_description
1 polymer ?
#
loop_
_entity_poly.entity_id
_entity_poly.type
_entity_poly.pdbx_seq_one_letter_code
_entity_poly.pdbx_strand_id
1 'polypeptide(L)'
;MSQPIDSVTAGHTPEDEPAGPDTSAWSFETKQVHAGAAPDPTTGARATPIYQTTSFVFRDTQHAADLFSLAEPGNIYTRIHNPTQDVFEQRIAALEGGVAAVALSSGQAAETLAILTLASSGDHIVSSASLYGGTYNLFRHTLPKLGIEVSFVDDPDDFEAWRAAIRPNTKALFAETLGNPRGNVLDVRAVSDVAHEAGVPLILDNTVPTPYLLRPLEHGADIVVHSATKFLGGHGTAIAGVVVDGGTFDFGAHSERFPDFTEPDPSYHGLQYWPALGPGAFAIKLRVQLLRDLGPALSPHSAFLLLQGVETLSLRIERHSANAQALAEWLEQRDEVAAVHYPGLESSRWYEAGQRYLPRGAGAVLAFELRDGVEAGKRFVDAVELFSHLANIGDVRSLIIHPASTTHSQLDAEQLAATGTSPGLVRLSVGIESLADLKADLEAGFRAAKGAS
;
A
#
# COMPACT_ATOMS: atom_id res chain seq x y z
N MET A 1 -5.15 37.40 -47.46
CA MET A 1 -6.05 36.31 -47.86
C MET A 1 -5.70 35.10 -47.05
N SER A 2 -6.35 34.92 -45.94
CA SER A 2 -6.18 33.75 -45.07
C SER A 2 -7.24 32.72 -45.48
N GLN A 3 -6.80 31.53 -45.88
CA GLN A 3 -7.70 30.40 -46.10
C GLN A 3 -8.25 29.91 -44.77
N PRO A 4 -9.53 29.53 -44.71
CA PRO A 4 -10.11 28.92 -43.52
C PRO A 4 -9.51 27.51 -43.32
N ILE A 5 -9.15 27.18 -42.10
CA ILE A 5 -8.79 25.82 -41.66
C ILE A 5 -10.12 25.06 -41.63
N ASP A 6 -10.37 24.29 -42.66
CA ASP A 6 -11.48 23.35 -42.70
C ASP A 6 -11.32 22.27 -41.63
N SER A 7 -12.36 22.14 -40.86
CA SER A 7 -12.63 21.24 -39.78
C SER A 7 -12.12 19.78 -40.02
N VAL A 8 -11.14 19.36 -39.23
CA VAL A 8 -10.96 17.93 -38.92
C VAL A 8 -11.87 17.59 -37.75
N THR A 9 -13.15 17.44 -38.01
CA THR A 9 -14.09 16.72 -37.14
C THR A 9 -14.42 15.39 -37.80
N ALA A 10 -13.45 14.47 -37.79
CA ALA A 10 -13.78 13.06 -37.86
C ALA A 10 -14.27 12.69 -36.46
N GLY A 11 -15.58 12.47 -36.31
CA GLY A 11 -16.17 11.99 -35.09
C GLY A 11 -15.58 10.60 -34.76
N HIS A 12 -14.72 10.56 -33.76
CA HIS A 12 -14.31 9.31 -33.14
C HIS A 12 -15.47 8.87 -32.26
N THR A 13 -16.12 7.78 -32.61
CA THR A 13 -17.11 7.12 -31.73
C THR A 13 -16.35 6.18 -30.79
N PRO A 14 -16.80 6.02 -29.53
CA PRO A 14 -16.17 5.11 -28.58
C PRO A 14 -16.09 3.64 -29.05
N GLU A 15 -16.85 3.28 -30.06
CA GLU A 15 -16.87 1.93 -30.68
C GLU A 15 -15.64 1.66 -31.57
N ASP A 16 -14.82 2.67 -31.91
CA ASP A 16 -13.67 2.56 -32.80
C ASP A 16 -12.33 2.52 -32.06
N GLU A 17 -12.28 2.61 -30.72
CA GLU A 17 -11.03 2.41 -29.99
C GLU A 17 -10.72 0.91 -29.94
N PRO A 18 -9.60 0.46 -30.53
CA PRO A 18 -9.20 -0.93 -30.37
C PRO A 18 -9.00 -1.20 -28.89
N ALA A 19 -9.64 -2.25 -28.39
CA ALA A 19 -9.38 -2.74 -27.04
C ALA A 19 -7.88 -2.81 -26.84
N GLY A 20 -7.39 -2.21 -25.75
CA GLY A 20 -5.96 -2.24 -25.44
C GLY A 20 -5.46 -3.69 -25.42
N PRO A 21 -4.14 -3.92 -25.54
CA PRO A 21 -3.62 -5.28 -25.57
C PRO A 21 -3.99 -6.03 -24.29
N ASP A 22 -4.36 -7.31 -24.42
CA ASP A 22 -4.55 -8.18 -23.26
C ASP A 22 -3.22 -8.30 -22.51
N THR A 23 -3.16 -7.69 -21.34
CA THR A 23 -1.97 -7.67 -20.48
C THR A 23 -1.91 -8.83 -19.50
N SER A 24 -2.92 -9.71 -19.48
CA SER A 24 -3.03 -10.80 -18.51
C SER A 24 -1.84 -11.76 -18.57
N ALA A 25 -1.36 -12.06 -19.76
CA ALA A 25 -0.24 -12.97 -20.02
C ALA A 25 1.15 -12.29 -19.88
N TRP A 26 1.22 -10.99 -19.64
CA TRP A 26 2.52 -10.30 -19.54
C TRP A 26 3.19 -10.56 -18.20
N SER A 27 4.53 -10.66 -18.22
CA SER A 27 5.34 -10.70 -17.00
C SER A 27 5.28 -9.36 -16.24
N PHE A 28 5.71 -9.38 -14.99
CA PHE A 28 5.68 -8.22 -14.11
C PHE A 28 6.38 -7.01 -14.72
N GLU A 29 7.58 -7.22 -15.26
CA GLU A 29 8.45 -6.17 -15.83
C GLU A 29 7.81 -5.51 -17.07
N THR A 30 7.03 -6.24 -17.82
CA THR A 30 6.26 -5.69 -18.95
C THR A 30 5.02 -4.93 -18.44
N LYS A 31 4.30 -5.48 -17.48
CA LYS A 31 3.13 -4.84 -16.86
C LYS A 31 3.51 -3.50 -16.20
N GLN A 32 4.61 -3.44 -15.47
CA GLN A 32 5.02 -2.21 -14.77
C GLN A 32 5.30 -1.04 -15.72
N VAL A 33 5.63 -1.30 -16.98
CA VAL A 33 5.91 -0.29 -18.00
C VAL A 33 4.68 0.05 -18.82
N HIS A 34 3.85 -0.95 -19.14
CA HIS A 34 2.83 -0.83 -20.20
C HIS A 34 1.38 -0.92 -19.72
N ALA A 35 1.09 -1.62 -18.61
CA ALA A 35 -0.30 -1.82 -18.21
C ALA A 35 -1.01 -0.47 -17.96
N GLY A 36 -2.25 -0.35 -18.45
CA GLY A 36 -3.06 0.85 -18.35
C GLY A 36 -2.64 2.02 -19.27
N ALA A 37 -1.50 1.92 -19.98
CA ALA A 37 -1.02 3.02 -20.81
C ALA A 37 -1.16 2.70 -22.32
N ALA A 38 -1.85 3.59 -23.02
CA ALA A 38 -1.87 3.66 -24.48
C ALA A 38 -1.28 4.99 -24.96
N PRO A 39 -0.78 5.09 -26.19
CA PRO A 39 -0.47 6.39 -26.78
C PRO A 39 -1.70 7.31 -26.75
N ASP A 40 -1.51 8.59 -26.43
CA ASP A 40 -2.61 9.57 -26.41
C ASP A 40 -3.31 9.61 -27.78
N PRO A 41 -4.63 9.37 -27.87
CA PRO A 41 -5.32 9.22 -29.15
C PRO A 41 -5.35 10.50 -29.97
N THR A 42 -5.21 11.67 -29.33
CA THR A 42 -5.28 12.98 -30.01
C THR A 42 -3.91 13.39 -30.56
N THR A 43 -2.84 13.18 -29.80
CA THR A 43 -1.51 13.71 -30.12
C THR A 43 -0.52 12.63 -30.48
N GLY A 44 -0.81 11.36 -30.20
CA GLY A 44 0.13 10.24 -30.34
C GLY A 44 1.24 10.26 -29.27
N ALA A 45 1.13 11.05 -28.22
CA ALA A 45 2.13 11.11 -27.15
C ALA A 45 2.29 9.73 -26.50
N ARG A 46 3.55 9.24 -26.44
CA ARG A 46 3.85 7.92 -25.89
C ARG A 46 3.83 7.90 -24.37
N ALA A 47 4.36 8.95 -23.71
CA ALA A 47 4.28 9.11 -22.29
C ALA A 47 2.87 9.54 -21.88
N THR A 48 2.39 9.06 -20.74
CA THR A 48 1.07 9.44 -20.21
C THR A 48 1.00 10.95 -19.99
N PRO A 49 0.06 11.67 -20.65
CA PRO A 49 -0.12 13.10 -20.43
C PRO A 49 -0.57 13.43 -19.01
N ILE A 50 -0.21 14.61 -18.51
CA ILE A 50 -0.72 15.12 -17.25
C ILE A 50 -1.98 15.95 -17.52
N TYR A 51 -3.14 15.38 -17.26
CA TYR A 51 -4.44 16.08 -17.40
C TYR A 51 -4.73 16.93 -16.17
N GLN A 52 -4.03 18.07 -16.06
CA GLN A 52 -4.14 19.00 -14.93
C GLN A 52 -5.40 19.87 -15.08
N THR A 53 -6.56 19.27 -14.89
CA THR A 53 -7.87 19.92 -14.94
C THR A 53 -8.75 19.48 -13.79
N THR A 54 -9.76 20.29 -13.43
CA THR A 54 -10.76 19.92 -12.42
C THR A 54 -11.95 19.19 -13.03
N SER A 55 -12.35 19.52 -14.25
CA SER A 55 -13.61 19.07 -14.87
C SER A 55 -13.46 18.82 -16.36
N PHE A 56 -14.38 18.04 -16.90
CA PHE A 56 -14.41 17.63 -18.31
C PHE A 56 -15.74 18.05 -18.94
N VAL A 57 -15.70 18.38 -20.23
CA VAL A 57 -16.87 18.82 -20.99
C VAL A 57 -17.65 17.61 -21.49
N PHE A 58 -18.96 17.61 -21.30
CA PHE A 58 -19.85 16.59 -21.84
C PHE A 58 -20.15 16.85 -23.33
N ARG A 59 -20.44 15.79 -24.08
CA ARG A 59 -20.88 15.88 -25.48
C ARG A 59 -22.23 16.55 -25.59
N ASP A 60 -23.18 16.16 -24.71
CA ASP A 60 -24.54 16.64 -24.60
C ASP A 60 -25.15 16.31 -23.23
N THR A 61 -26.43 16.62 -23.00
CA THR A 61 -27.11 16.36 -21.74
C THR A 61 -27.38 14.88 -21.47
N GLN A 62 -27.54 14.06 -22.51
CA GLN A 62 -27.71 12.60 -22.35
C GLN A 62 -26.43 11.95 -21.90
N HIS A 63 -25.31 12.26 -22.54
CA HIS A 63 -23.98 11.81 -22.13
C HIS A 63 -23.70 12.17 -20.66
N ALA A 64 -24.04 13.40 -20.25
CA ALA A 64 -23.92 13.77 -18.84
C ALA A 64 -24.75 12.86 -17.92
N ALA A 65 -26.01 12.58 -18.28
CA ALA A 65 -26.89 11.71 -17.50
C ALA A 65 -26.36 10.27 -17.41
N ASP A 66 -25.83 9.74 -18.52
CA ASP A 66 -25.29 8.39 -18.60
C ASP A 66 -24.03 8.23 -17.71
N LEU A 67 -23.13 9.22 -17.71
CA LEU A 67 -21.96 9.24 -16.81
C LEU A 67 -22.38 9.29 -15.33
N PHE A 68 -23.34 10.14 -14.96
CA PHE A 68 -23.79 10.26 -13.56
C PHE A 68 -24.54 9.02 -13.07
N SER A 69 -25.20 8.28 -13.97
CA SER A 69 -25.90 7.03 -13.64
C SER A 69 -25.02 5.77 -13.73
N LEU A 70 -23.73 5.91 -14.07
CA LEU A 70 -22.80 4.81 -14.37
C LEU A 70 -23.24 3.91 -15.55
N ALA A 71 -24.10 4.42 -16.43
CA ALA A 71 -24.47 3.71 -17.66
C ALA A 71 -23.35 3.74 -18.71
N GLU A 72 -22.51 4.77 -18.67
CA GLU A 72 -21.30 4.91 -19.51
C GLU A 72 -20.10 5.25 -18.61
N PRO A 73 -18.92 4.62 -18.81
CA PRO A 73 -17.68 5.04 -18.12
C PRO A 73 -17.17 6.35 -18.70
N GLY A 74 -16.52 7.21 -17.89
CA GLY A 74 -15.89 8.40 -18.41
C GLY A 74 -15.53 9.44 -17.35
N ASN A 75 -15.05 10.59 -17.81
CA ASN A 75 -14.52 11.64 -16.97
C ASN A 75 -15.58 12.72 -16.70
N ILE A 76 -15.82 13.02 -15.43
CA ILE A 76 -16.71 14.09 -14.99
C ILE A 76 -15.90 15.17 -14.27
N TYR A 77 -15.18 14.76 -13.24
CA TYR A 77 -14.46 15.63 -12.33
C TYR A 77 -13.26 14.90 -11.74
N THR A 78 -12.09 15.54 -11.73
CA THR A 78 -10.80 14.91 -11.37
C THR A 78 -10.78 14.26 -9.99
N ARG A 79 -11.55 14.74 -9.02
CA ARG A 79 -11.66 14.09 -7.70
C ARG A 79 -12.17 12.66 -7.79
N ILE A 80 -13.05 12.37 -8.78
CA ILE A 80 -13.66 11.04 -8.94
C ILE A 80 -12.83 10.19 -9.91
N HIS A 81 -12.43 10.79 -11.05
CA HIS A 81 -11.72 10.11 -12.12
C HIS A 81 -10.93 11.11 -12.98
N ASN A 82 -9.72 10.72 -13.41
CA ASN A 82 -8.86 11.53 -14.28
C ASN A 82 -7.97 10.61 -15.11
N PRO A 83 -7.77 10.85 -16.42
CA PRO A 83 -7.02 9.94 -17.28
C PRO A 83 -5.59 9.64 -16.81
N THR A 84 -4.89 10.59 -16.18
CA THR A 84 -3.55 10.34 -15.63
C THR A 84 -3.58 9.42 -14.41
N GLN A 85 -4.57 9.63 -13.53
CA GLN A 85 -4.79 8.76 -12.37
C GLN A 85 -5.19 7.35 -12.81
N ASP A 86 -6.04 7.25 -13.81
CA ASP A 86 -6.55 5.99 -14.35
C ASP A 86 -5.43 5.07 -14.83
N VAL A 87 -4.44 5.61 -15.56
CA VAL A 87 -3.25 4.82 -15.95
C VAL A 87 -2.52 4.26 -14.74
N PHE A 88 -2.38 5.05 -13.66
CA PHE A 88 -1.74 4.59 -12.42
C PHE A 88 -2.58 3.48 -11.76
N GLU A 89 -3.89 3.68 -11.65
CA GLU A 89 -4.82 2.72 -11.05
C GLU A 89 -4.82 1.39 -11.79
N GLN A 90 -4.98 1.41 -13.13
CA GLN A 90 -4.95 0.21 -13.97
C GLN A 90 -3.60 -0.52 -13.87
N ARG A 91 -2.50 0.22 -13.80
CA ARG A 91 -1.16 -0.37 -13.65
C ARG A 91 -1.00 -1.09 -12.33
N ILE A 92 -1.39 -0.46 -11.21
CA ILE A 92 -1.28 -1.11 -9.90
C ILE A 92 -2.23 -2.31 -9.80
N ALA A 93 -3.46 -2.20 -10.30
CA ALA A 93 -4.38 -3.34 -10.37
C ALA A 93 -3.77 -4.51 -11.15
N ALA A 94 -3.17 -4.26 -12.32
CA ALA A 94 -2.52 -5.29 -13.13
C ALA A 94 -1.28 -5.90 -12.45
N LEU A 95 -0.52 -5.13 -11.66
CA LEU A 95 0.66 -5.61 -10.95
C LEU A 95 0.29 -6.46 -9.73
N GLU A 96 -0.75 -6.08 -8.98
CA GLU A 96 -1.27 -6.88 -7.86
C GLU A 96 -2.12 -8.08 -8.32
N GLY A 97 -2.67 -8.03 -9.52
CA GLY A 97 -3.61 -9.05 -10.04
C GLY A 97 -5.06 -8.80 -9.61
N GLY A 98 -5.41 -7.56 -9.25
CA GLY A 98 -6.77 -7.14 -8.90
C GLY A 98 -7.61 -6.78 -10.12
N VAL A 99 -8.93 -6.68 -9.91
CA VAL A 99 -9.91 -6.30 -10.96
C VAL A 99 -10.01 -4.79 -11.15
N ALA A 100 -9.69 -4.02 -10.10
CA ALA A 100 -9.73 -2.55 -10.12
C ALA A 100 -8.81 -1.97 -9.02
N ALA A 101 -8.43 -0.70 -9.19
CA ALA A 101 -7.78 0.07 -8.14
C ALA A 101 -8.35 1.49 -8.04
N VAL A 102 -8.19 2.10 -6.87
CA VAL A 102 -8.60 3.49 -6.59
C VAL A 102 -7.44 4.23 -5.95
N ALA A 103 -6.94 5.26 -6.63
CA ALA A 103 -5.85 6.10 -6.14
C ALA A 103 -6.37 7.20 -5.21
N LEU A 104 -5.65 7.43 -4.13
CA LEU A 104 -6.01 8.33 -3.04
C LEU A 104 -4.82 9.21 -2.64
N SER A 105 -5.10 10.26 -1.88
CA SER A 105 -4.10 11.26 -1.49
C SER A 105 -3.03 10.76 -0.52
N SER A 106 -3.23 9.63 0.14
CA SER A 106 -2.25 9.04 1.07
C SER A 106 -2.59 7.59 1.40
N GLY A 107 -1.62 6.82 1.94
CA GLY A 107 -1.85 5.49 2.48
C GLY A 107 -2.89 5.48 3.60
N GLN A 108 -2.85 6.48 4.50
CA GLN A 108 -3.86 6.62 5.57
C GLN A 108 -5.27 6.83 5.00
N ALA A 109 -5.41 7.57 3.90
CA ALA A 109 -6.68 7.68 3.20
C ALA A 109 -7.12 6.34 2.60
N ALA A 110 -6.18 5.56 2.05
CA ALA A 110 -6.46 4.24 1.48
C ALA A 110 -7.00 3.27 2.55
N GLU A 111 -6.32 3.15 3.68
CA GLU A 111 -6.78 2.32 4.81
C GLU A 111 -8.13 2.79 5.34
N THR A 112 -8.28 4.10 5.58
CA THR A 112 -9.52 4.67 6.13
C THR A 112 -10.71 4.41 5.20
N LEU A 113 -10.55 4.67 3.90
CA LEU A 113 -11.65 4.48 2.95
C LEU A 113 -11.94 2.99 2.70
N ALA A 114 -10.92 2.14 2.69
CA ALA A 114 -11.13 0.70 2.60
C ALA A 114 -12.00 0.18 3.76
N ILE A 115 -11.69 0.59 5.00
CA ILE A 115 -12.49 0.24 6.17
C ILE A 115 -13.90 0.84 6.11
N LEU A 116 -14.03 2.14 5.84
CA LEU A 116 -15.33 2.83 5.80
C LEU A 116 -16.24 2.36 4.65
N THR A 117 -15.69 1.74 3.60
CA THR A 117 -16.49 1.11 2.54
C THR A 117 -17.22 -0.14 3.05
N LEU A 118 -16.66 -0.83 4.05
CA LEU A 118 -17.17 -2.08 4.61
C LEU A 118 -17.91 -1.89 5.93
N ALA A 119 -17.48 -0.92 6.75
CA ALA A 119 -17.88 -0.76 8.15
C ALA A 119 -18.46 0.63 8.42
N SER A 120 -19.52 0.67 9.20
CA SER A 120 -20.21 1.86 9.67
C SER A 120 -20.22 1.91 11.22
N SER A 121 -20.84 2.95 11.78
CA SER A 121 -21.00 3.07 13.23
C SER A 121 -21.77 1.89 13.81
N GLY A 122 -21.21 1.24 14.82
CA GLY A 122 -21.71 0.01 15.44
C GLY A 122 -21.06 -1.25 14.92
N ASP A 123 -20.22 -1.16 13.88
CA ASP A 123 -19.48 -2.28 13.32
C ASP A 123 -18.14 -2.50 14.02
N HIS A 124 -17.49 -3.60 13.67
CA HIS A 124 -16.24 -4.06 14.26
C HIS A 124 -15.28 -4.55 13.19
N ILE A 125 -13.98 -4.39 13.41
CA ILE A 125 -12.91 -5.04 12.64
C ILE A 125 -11.93 -5.74 13.59
N VAL A 126 -11.25 -6.77 13.08
CA VAL A 126 -10.13 -7.42 13.79
C VAL A 126 -8.84 -7.04 13.06
N SER A 127 -7.83 -6.63 13.79
CA SER A 127 -6.56 -6.23 13.22
C SER A 127 -5.39 -6.89 13.93
N SER A 128 -4.29 -7.17 13.19
CA SER A 128 -3.00 -7.40 13.82
C SER A 128 -2.59 -6.17 14.66
N ALA A 129 -1.91 -6.39 15.77
CA ALA A 129 -1.24 -5.32 16.52
C ALA A 129 0.10 -4.91 15.89
N SER A 130 0.68 -5.77 15.03
CA SER A 130 1.93 -5.50 14.32
C SER A 130 1.69 -4.63 13.10
N LEU A 131 1.60 -3.31 13.31
CA LEU A 131 1.24 -2.32 12.31
C LEU A 131 2.20 -1.13 12.33
N TYR A 132 2.22 -0.39 11.24
CA TYR A 132 2.73 0.96 11.21
C TYR A 132 2.04 1.81 12.29
N GLY A 133 2.81 2.63 13.03
CA GLY A 133 2.27 3.40 14.15
C GLY A 133 1.11 4.33 13.79
N GLY A 134 1.07 4.86 12.54
CA GLY A 134 -0.06 5.65 12.04
C GLY A 134 -1.33 4.84 11.89
N THR A 135 -1.25 3.63 11.36
CA THR A 135 -2.37 2.68 11.23
C THR A 135 -2.88 2.23 12.60
N TYR A 136 -1.95 1.89 13.51
CA TYR A 136 -2.32 1.56 14.89
C TYR A 136 -3.09 2.72 15.56
N ASN A 137 -2.61 3.95 15.43
CA ASN A 137 -3.29 5.12 15.99
C ASN A 137 -4.65 5.39 15.32
N LEU A 138 -4.76 5.21 14.00
CA LEU A 138 -6.03 5.29 13.27
C LEU A 138 -7.04 4.33 13.87
N PHE A 139 -6.65 3.06 14.05
CA PHE A 139 -7.53 1.99 14.53
C PHE A 139 -7.84 2.12 16.02
N ARG A 140 -6.84 2.46 16.83
CA ARG A 140 -7.00 2.54 18.30
C ARG A 140 -7.77 3.77 18.76
N HIS A 141 -7.60 4.90 18.06
CA HIS A 141 -8.06 6.20 18.57
C HIS A 141 -9.01 6.95 17.64
N THR A 142 -8.93 6.75 16.35
CA THR A 142 -9.73 7.51 15.37
C THR A 142 -10.99 6.77 14.95
N LEU A 143 -10.90 5.51 14.54
CA LEU A 143 -12.08 4.71 14.16
C LEU A 143 -13.13 4.60 15.27
N PRO A 144 -12.76 4.45 16.57
CA PRO A 144 -13.75 4.48 17.64
C PRO A 144 -14.55 5.78 17.76
N LYS A 145 -13.99 6.92 17.33
CA LYS A 145 -14.74 8.19 17.25
C LYS A 145 -15.80 8.19 16.16
N LEU A 146 -15.63 7.33 15.16
CA LEU A 146 -16.60 7.08 14.09
C LEU A 146 -17.57 5.95 14.43
N GLY A 147 -17.44 5.37 15.64
CA GLY A 147 -18.29 4.30 16.14
C GLY A 147 -17.88 2.91 15.67
N ILE A 148 -16.69 2.74 15.07
CA ILE A 148 -16.16 1.45 14.62
C ILE A 148 -15.22 0.91 15.71
N GLU A 149 -15.54 -0.28 16.24
CA GLU A 149 -14.69 -0.94 17.23
C GLU A 149 -13.57 -1.74 16.56
N VAL A 150 -12.41 -1.82 17.22
CA VAL A 150 -11.26 -2.60 16.74
C VAL A 150 -10.74 -3.52 17.84
N SER A 151 -10.66 -4.82 17.54
CA SER A 151 -9.93 -5.81 18.36
C SER A 151 -8.56 -6.07 17.75
N PHE A 152 -7.52 -6.06 18.59
CA PHE A 152 -6.16 -6.34 18.15
C PHE A 152 -5.73 -7.76 18.52
N VAL A 153 -5.05 -8.43 17.60
CA VAL A 153 -4.35 -9.69 17.79
C VAL A 153 -2.86 -9.40 17.96
N ASP A 154 -2.31 -9.71 19.12
CA ASP A 154 -0.94 -9.33 19.49
C ASP A 154 0.11 -10.14 18.73
N ASP A 155 -0.07 -11.45 18.61
CA ASP A 155 0.77 -12.32 17.76
C ASP A 155 0.00 -12.68 16.48
N PRO A 156 0.39 -12.15 15.31
CA PRO A 156 -0.32 -12.44 14.06
C PRO A 156 -0.23 -13.91 13.63
N ASP A 157 0.67 -14.71 14.24
CA ASP A 157 0.78 -16.14 14.01
C ASP A 157 -0.16 -16.97 14.92
N ASP A 158 -0.88 -16.34 15.85
CA ASP A 158 -1.91 -16.98 16.68
C ASP A 158 -3.28 -16.94 15.97
N PHE A 159 -3.56 -17.94 15.13
CA PHE A 159 -4.81 -18.04 14.36
C PHE A 159 -6.03 -18.28 15.22
N GLU A 160 -5.88 -18.85 16.42
CA GLU A 160 -6.99 -19.01 17.37
C GLU A 160 -7.36 -17.65 17.99
N ALA A 161 -6.40 -16.78 18.25
CA ALA A 161 -6.68 -15.42 18.70
C ALA A 161 -7.43 -14.62 17.63
N TRP A 162 -7.10 -14.79 16.34
CA TRP A 162 -7.88 -14.20 15.24
C TRP A 162 -9.35 -14.68 15.28
N ARG A 163 -9.58 -15.99 15.35
CA ARG A 163 -10.93 -16.57 15.43
C ARG A 163 -11.70 -16.06 16.65
N ALA A 164 -11.06 -16.04 17.82
CA ALA A 164 -11.67 -15.61 19.07
C ALA A 164 -12.05 -14.12 19.10
N ALA A 165 -11.35 -13.28 18.33
CA ALA A 165 -11.62 -11.86 18.22
C ALA A 165 -12.82 -11.52 17.31
N ILE A 166 -13.23 -12.42 16.45
CA ILE A 166 -14.33 -12.22 15.49
C ILE A 166 -15.68 -12.18 16.23
N ARG A 167 -16.53 -11.21 15.85
CA ARG A 167 -17.87 -10.97 16.42
C ARG A 167 -18.93 -11.00 15.31
N PRO A 168 -20.22 -11.09 15.65
CA PRO A 168 -21.31 -11.04 14.65
C PRO A 168 -21.27 -9.76 13.79
N ASN A 169 -20.84 -8.63 14.33
CA ASN A 169 -20.71 -7.34 13.64
C ASN A 169 -19.31 -7.08 13.07
N THR A 170 -18.43 -8.07 13.01
CA THR A 170 -17.11 -7.93 12.35
C THR A 170 -17.31 -7.81 10.84
N LYS A 171 -16.66 -6.81 10.23
CA LYS A 171 -16.76 -6.50 8.79
C LYS A 171 -15.50 -6.83 8.00
N ALA A 172 -14.34 -6.88 8.64
CA ALA A 172 -13.07 -7.20 7.98
C ALA A 172 -12.02 -7.67 8.97
N LEU A 173 -11.05 -8.43 8.46
CA LEU A 173 -9.75 -8.60 9.10
C LEU A 173 -8.73 -7.69 8.40
N PHE A 174 -7.76 -7.15 9.15
CA PHE A 174 -6.70 -6.28 8.64
C PHE A 174 -5.33 -6.67 9.18
N ALA A 175 -4.30 -6.68 8.31
CA ALA A 175 -2.90 -6.85 8.72
C ALA A 175 -1.95 -6.18 7.72
N GLU A 176 -0.66 -6.07 8.09
CA GLU A 176 0.44 -5.82 7.17
C GLU A 176 1.08 -7.14 6.73
N THR A 177 1.40 -7.26 5.44
CA THR A 177 2.04 -8.47 4.88
C THR A 177 3.45 -8.67 5.41
N LEU A 178 4.17 -7.56 5.61
CA LEU A 178 5.52 -7.52 6.18
C LEU A 178 5.60 -6.39 7.21
N GLY A 179 5.63 -6.76 8.47
CA GLY A 179 5.59 -5.81 9.59
C GLY A 179 6.88 -5.02 9.77
N ASN A 180 6.74 -3.78 10.22
CA ASN A 180 7.83 -2.85 10.46
C ASN A 180 7.75 -2.34 11.92
N PRO A 181 8.80 -2.47 12.76
CA PRO A 181 10.22 -2.75 12.37
C PRO A 181 10.66 -4.20 12.50
N ARG A 182 9.85 -5.11 13.00
CA ARG A 182 10.27 -6.48 13.37
C ARG A 182 10.52 -7.42 12.20
N GLY A 183 10.04 -7.10 10.99
CA GLY A 183 10.17 -7.96 9.82
C GLY A 183 9.36 -9.25 9.92
N ASN A 184 8.25 -9.25 10.68
CA ASN A 184 7.34 -10.39 10.73
C ASN A 184 6.63 -10.54 9.38
N VAL A 185 6.63 -11.76 8.85
CA VAL A 185 5.94 -12.13 7.61
C VAL A 185 4.63 -12.81 7.97
N LEU A 186 3.51 -12.23 7.54
CA LEU A 186 2.18 -12.77 7.78
C LEU A 186 1.98 -14.09 7.00
N ASP A 187 1.41 -15.10 7.63
CA ASP A 187 0.86 -16.25 6.89
C ASP A 187 -0.48 -15.84 6.27
N VAL A 188 -0.39 -15.26 5.06
CA VAL A 188 -1.55 -14.68 4.36
C VAL A 188 -2.66 -15.71 4.16
N ARG A 189 -2.30 -16.95 3.77
CA ARG A 189 -3.28 -18.01 3.54
C ARG A 189 -4.04 -18.36 4.80
N ALA A 190 -3.33 -18.56 5.91
CA ALA A 190 -3.97 -18.95 7.17
C ALA A 190 -4.92 -17.87 7.72
N VAL A 191 -4.52 -16.60 7.64
CA VAL A 191 -5.40 -15.48 8.07
C VAL A 191 -6.58 -15.29 7.10
N SER A 192 -6.36 -15.49 5.79
CA SER A 192 -7.43 -15.48 4.79
C SER A 192 -8.48 -16.58 5.07
N ASP A 193 -8.03 -17.81 5.36
CA ASP A 193 -8.93 -18.90 5.68
C ASP A 193 -9.79 -18.56 6.91
N VAL A 194 -9.20 -17.96 7.96
CA VAL A 194 -9.96 -17.48 9.14
C VAL A 194 -10.99 -16.41 8.76
N ALA A 195 -10.62 -15.46 7.90
CA ALA A 195 -11.54 -14.40 7.45
C ALA A 195 -12.72 -14.98 6.66
N HIS A 196 -12.44 -15.86 5.70
CA HIS A 196 -13.45 -16.46 4.84
C HIS A 196 -14.35 -17.44 5.58
N GLU A 197 -13.82 -18.24 6.53
CA GLU A 197 -14.62 -19.06 7.44
C GLU A 197 -15.67 -18.23 8.21
N ALA A 198 -15.33 -16.99 8.54
CA ALA A 198 -16.22 -16.06 9.23
C ALA A 198 -17.12 -15.24 8.29
N GLY A 199 -16.96 -15.35 6.96
CA GLY A 199 -17.69 -14.58 5.95
C GLY A 199 -17.36 -13.09 5.97
N VAL A 200 -16.08 -12.75 6.16
CA VAL A 200 -15.57 -11.37 6.09
C VAL A 200 -14.34 -11.30 5.17
N PRO A 201 -14.09 -10.17 4.47
CA PRO A 201 -12.92 -10.01 3.64
C PRO A 201 -11.65 -9.77 4.47
N LEU A 202 -10.50 -10.15 3.90
CA LEU A 202 -9.17 -9.82 4.40
C LEU A 202 -8.60 -8.62 3.64
N ILE A 203 -8.28 -7.56 4.37
CA ILE A 203 -7.57 -6.37 3.87
C ILE A 203 -6.11 -6.46 4.28
N LEU A 204 -5.20 -6.33 3.34
CA LEU A 204 -3.77 -6.35 3.62
C LEU A 204 -3.05 -5.09 3.13
N ASP A 205 -2.27 -4.48 4.01
CA ASP A 205 -1.30 -3.46 3.61
C ASP A 205 -0.03 -4.16 3.08
N ASN A 206 0.21 -3.97 1.77
CA ASN A 206 1.34 -4.55 1.06
C ASN A 206 2.41 -3.50 0.69
N THR A 207 2.49 -2.42 1.47
CA THR A 207 3.38 -1.29 1.22
C THR A 207 4.85 -1.69 1.17
N VAL A 208 5.30 -2.54 2.09
CA VAL A 208 6.74 -2.89 2.22
C VAL A 208 7.19 -3.86 1.14
N PRO A 209 6.50 -5.00 0.89
CA PRO A 209 6.88 -5.92 -0.17
C PRO A 209 6.68 -5.36 -1.57
N THR A 210 5.68 -4.52 -1.77
CA THR A 210 5.17 -4.13 -3.08
C THR A 210 4.64 -5.34 -3.88
N PRO A 211 3.90 -5.17 -4.98
CA PRO A 211 3.45 -6.30 -5.79
C PRO A 211 4.61 -7.06 -6.47
N TYR A 212 5.84 -6.54 -6.39
CA TYR A 212 7.01 -7.22 -6.93
C TYR A 212 7.46 -8.42 -6.07
N LEU A 213 7.51 -8.25 -4.75
CA LEU A 213 7.93 -9.34 -3.85
C LEU A 213 6.75 -10.24 -3.45
N LEU A 214 5.57 -9.68 -3.24
CA LEU A 214 4.38 -10.41 -2.82
C LEU A 214 3.13 -9.82 -3.47
N ARG A 215 2.27 -10.70 -4.00
CA ARG A 215 0.91 -10.37 -4.44
C ARG A 215 -0.09 -11.06 -3.52
N PRO A 216 -0.60 -10.37 -2.49
CA PRO A 216 -1.45 -11.00 -1.47
C PRO A 216 -2.74 -11.61 -2.00
N LEU A 217 -3.29 -11.06 -3.11
CA LEU A 217 -4.48 -11.59 -3.76
C LEU A 217 -4.29 -13.04 -4.25
N GLU A 218 -3.08 -13.43 -4.65
CA GLU A 218 -2.76 -14.82 -5.04
C GLU A 218 -2.77 -15.80 -3.85
N HIS A 219 -2.77 -15.26 -2.63
CA HIS A 219 -2.74 -16.02 -1.39
C HIS A 219 -4.05 -15.93 -0.59
N GLY A 220 -5.08 -15.28 -1.14
CA GLY A 220 -6.42 -15.25 -0.58
C GLY A 220 -6.83 -13.92 0.09
N ALA A 221 -6.00 -12.88 0.06
CA ALA A 221 -6.46 -11.54 0.39
C ALA A 221 -7.56 -11.09 -0.59
N ASP A 222 -8.48 -10.26 -0.14
CA ASP A 222 -9.56 -9.74 -0.97
C ASP A 222 -9.32 -8.29 -1.40
N ILE A 223 -8.71 -7.51 -0.51
CA ILE A 223 -8.41 -6.10 -0.72
C ILE A 223 -6.96 -5.84 -0.31
N VAL A 224 -6.23 -5.12 -1.16
CA VAL A 224 -4.86 -4.72 -0.88
C VAL A 224 -4.77 -3.20 -0.82
N VAL A 225 -4.10 -2.68 0.20
CA VAL A 225 -3.81 -1.25 0.33
C VAL A 225 -2.30 -0.99 0.24
N HIS A 226 -1.92 0.16 -0.29
CA HIS A 226 -0.55 0.64 -0.29
C HIS A 226 -0.46 2.10 0.10
N SER A 227 0.53 2.43 0.89
CA SER A 227 1.09 3.77 0.85
C SER A 227 1.99 3.88 -0.39
N ALA A 228 1.43 4.38 -1.50
CA ALA A 228 2.19 4.55 -2.74
C ALA A 228 3.32 5.61 -2.61
N THR A 229 3.29 6.39 -1.53
CA THR A 229 4.36 7.29 -1.07
C THR A 229 5.71 6.60 -0.95
N LYS A 230 5.70 5.28 -0.57
CA LYS A 230 6.87 4.51 -0.20
C LYS A 230 7.53 3.89 -1.44
N PHE A 231 7.76 2.61 -1.43
CA PHE A 231 8.48 1.88 -2.49
C PHE A 231 7.85 1.99 -3.89
N LEU A 232 6.52 2.12 -4.01
CA LEU A 232 5.88 2.30 -5.32
C LEU A 232 6.38 3.58 -6.00
N GLY A 233 6.30 4.72 -5.32
CA GLY A 233 6.88 5.99 -5.80
C GLY A 233 8.40 5.99 -5.74
N GLY A 234 8.98 5.55 -4.63
CA GLY A 234 10.40 5.28 -4.43
C GLY A 234 11.33 6.48 -4.32
N HIS A 235 10.85 7.70 -4.50
CA HIS A 235 11.70 8.90 -4.62
C HIS A 235 11.43 9.98 -3.56
N GLY A 236 10.46 9.75 -2.66
CA GLY A 236 10.10 10.72 -1.62
C GLY A 236 9.49 12.03 -2.15
N THR A 237 8.94 12.03 -3.37
CA THR A 237 8.47 13.24 -4.06
C THR A 237 6.96 13.44 -4.04
N ALA A 238 6.17 12.38 -3.78
CA ALA A 238 4.72 12.45 -3.77
C ALA A 238 4.13 11.64 -2.62
N ILE A 239 3.12 12.18 -1.96
CA ILE A 239 2.30 11.45 -0.99
C ILE A 239 1.09 10.89 -1.73
N ALA A 240 0.84 9.59 -1.59
CA ALA A 240 -0.27 8.91 -2.23
C ALA A 240 -0.62 7.59 -1.53
N GLY A 241 -1.84 7.12 -1.78
CA GLY A 241 -2.30 5.78 -1.44
C GLY A 241 -2.99 5.13 -2.62
N VAL A 242 -3.18 3.84 -2.56
CA VAL A 242 -4.00 3.09 -3.51
C VAL A 242 -4.66 1.92 -2.81
N VAL A 243 -5.91 1.66 -3.15
CA VAL A 243 -6.67 0.48 -2.75
C VAL A 243 -6.87 -0.37 -4.01
N VAL A 244 -6.57 -1.65 -3.91
CA VAL A 244 -6.78 -2.63 -4.99
C VAL A 244 -7.87 -3.60 -4.56
N ASP A 245 -8.89 -3.73 -5.40
CA ASP A 245 -9.97 -4.70 -5.26
C ASP A 245 -9.59 -6.00 -5.97
N GLY A 246 -9.54 -7.10 -5.23
CA GLY A 246 -9.30 -8.44 -5.80
C GLY A 246 -10.49 -8.97 -6.58
N GLY A 247 -11.71 -8.47 -6.28
CA GLY A 247 -12.96 -8.97 -6.86
C GLY A 247 -13.32 -10.39 -6.42
N THR A 248 -12.69 -10.90 -5.37
CA THR A 248 -12.77 -12.30 -4.92
C THR A 248 -13.83 -12.52 -3.86
N PHE A 249 -14.14 -11.51 -3.05
CA PHE A 249 -15.11 -11.63 -1.96
C PHE A 249 -16.55 -11.50 -2.48
N ASP A 250 -17.38 -12.50 -2.22
CA ASP A 250 -18.79 -12.52 -2.64
C ASP A 250 -19.69 -11.82 -1.61
N PHE A 251 -19.90 -10.50 -1.79
CA PHE A 251 -20.81 -9.73 -0.95
C PHE A 251 -22.26 -10.21 -1.03
N GLY A 252 -22.66 -10.84 -2.15
CA GLY A 252 -24.01 -11.39 -2.32
C GLY A 252 -24.26 -12.62 -1.44
N ALA A 253 -23.28 -13.51 -1.33
CA ALA A 253 -23.34 -14.66 -0.43
C ALA A 253 -23.40 -14.26 1.05
N HIS A 254 -22.92 -13.05 1.38
CA HIS A 254 -22.88 -12.50 2.74
C HIS A 254 -23.76 -11.24 2.90
N SER A 255 -24.89 -11.17 2.18
CA SER A 255 -25.77 -10.00 2.10
C SER A 255 -26.30 -9.51 3.45
N GLU A 256 -26.58 -10.41 4.40
CA GLU A 256 -27.00 -10.03 5.75
C GLU A 256 -25.91 -9.24 6.51
N ARG A 257 -24.65 -9.55 6.24
CA ARG A 257 -23.50 -8.87 6.85
C ARG A 257 -23.15 -7.57 6.11
N PHE A 258 -23.36 -7.53 4.79
CA PHE A 258 -23.02 -6.42 3.92
C PHE A 258 -24.22 -5.88 3.13
N PRO A 259 -25.30 -5.43 3.83
CA PRO A 259 -26.49 -4.90 3.16
C PRO A 259 -26.16 -3.70 2.25
N ASP A 260 -25.19 -2.89 2.61
CA ASP A 260 -24.76 -1.71 1.83
C ASP A 260 -24.25 -2.05 0.41
N PHE A 261 -23.98 -3.32 0.12
CA PHE A 261 -23.62 -3.80 -1.21
C PHE A 261 -24.79 -4.40 -1.98
N THR A 262 -25.81 -4.87 -1.28
CA THR A 262 -26.91 -5.65 -1.87
C THR A 262 -28.27 -4.95 -1.82
N GLU A 263 -28.44 -3.96 -0.93
CA GLU A 263 -29.64 -3.13 -0.86
C GLU A 263 -29.50 -1.86 -1.71
N PRO A 264 -30.64 -1.24 -2.09
CA PRO A 264 -30.62 0.01 -2.88
C PRO A 264 -29.96 1.16 -2.12
N ASP A 265 -28.91 1.76 -2.67
CA ASP A 265 -28.23 2.92 -2.10
C ASP A 265 -29.04 4.21 -2.38
N PRO A 266 -29.61 4.87 -1.34
CA PRO A 266 -30.36 6.09 -1.53
C PRO A 266 -29.51 7.28 -2.00
N SER A 267 -28.18 7.25 -1.75
CA SER A 267 -27.25 8.30 -2.17
C SER A 267 -26.82 8.16 -3.63
N TYR A 268 -27.14 7.01 -4.26
CA TYR A 268 -26.77 6.74 -5.65
C TYR A 268 -27.95 6.14 -6.46
N HIS A 269 -29.08 6.84 -6.46
CA HIS A 269 -30.28 6.51 -7.27
C HIS A 269 -30.82 5.08 -7.06
N GLY A 270 -30.58 4.47 -5.90
CA GLY A 270 -31.04 3.10 -5.60
C GLY A 270 -30.15 2.01 -6.21
N LEU A 271 -28.91 2.31 -6.59
CA LEU A 271 -27.96 1.31 -7.09
C LEU A 271 -27.71 0.22 -6.04
N GLN A 272 -27.82 -1.03 -6.45
CA GLN A 272 -27.37 -2.20 -5.70
C GLN A 272 -26.01 -2.60 -6.25
N TYR A 273 -24.95 -2.29 -5.54
CA TYR A 273 -23.58 -2.40 -6.06
C TYR A 273 -23.21 -3.82 -6.49
N TRP A 274 -23.45 -4.83 -5.64
CA TRP A 274 -23.07 -6.20 -5.96
C TRP A 274 -23.87 -6.80 -7.13
N PRO A 275 -25.23 -6.73 -7.14
CA PRO A 275 -26.02 -7.22 -8.26
C PRO A 275 -25.71 -6.54 -9.61
N ALA A 276 -25.32 -5.25 -9.58
CA ALA A 276 -25.08 -4.47 -10.80
C ALA A 276 -23.65 -4.60 -11.33
N LEU A 277 -22.66 -4.72 -10.44
CA LEU A 277 -21.23 -4.55 -10.76
C LEU A 277 -20.39 -5.81 -10.47
N GLY A 278 -20.93 -6.78 -9.73
CA GLY A 278 -20.21 -8.02 -9.38
C GLY A 278 -18.85 -7.75 -8.75
N PRO A 279 -17.77 -8.37 -9.26
CA PRO A 279 -16.43 -8.26 -8.69
C PRO A 279 -15.88 -6.84 -8.54
N GLY A 280 -16.36 -5.88 -9.31
CA GLY A 280 -15.93 -4.47 -9.20
C GLY A 280 -16.72 -3.63 -8.18
N ALA A 281 -17.67 -4.23 -7.46
CA ALA A 281 -18.59 -3.53 -6.56
C ALA A 281 -17.87 -2.73 -5.47
N PHE A 282 -16.83 -3.30 -4.85
CA PHE A 282 -16.09 -2.65 -3.77
C PHE A 282 -15.36 -1.39 -4.26
N ALA A 283 -14.59 -1.50 -5.34
CA ALA A 283 -13.83 -0.37 -5.87
C ALA A 283 -14.74 0.76 -6.36
N ILE A 284 -15.83 0.43 -7.06
CA ILE A 284 -16.80 1.44 -7.53
C ILE A 284 -17.49 2.12 -6.35
N LYS A 285 -17.97 1.35 -5.34
CA LYS A 285 -18.59 1.93 -4.15
C LYS A 285 -17.64 2.89 -3.42
N LEU A 286 -16.39 2.48 -3.20
CA LEU A 286 -15.36 3.33 -2.60
C LEU A 286 -15.20 4.64 -3.39
N ARG A 287 -15.14 4.57 -4.72
CA ARG A 287 -14.95 5.73 -5.62
C ARG A 287 -16.12 6.68 -5.61
N VAL A 288 -17.32 6.15 -5.86
CA VAL A 288 -18.52 6.99 -6.10
C VAL A 288 -19.20 7.48 -4.82
N GLN A 289 -18.89 6.86 -3.67
CA GLN A 289 -19.33 7.32 -2.35
C GLN A 289 -18.20 8.04 -1.62
N LEU A 290 -17.27 7.29 -1.05
CA LEU A 290 -16.33 7.82 -0.06
C LEU A 290 -15.27 8.75 -0.66
N LEU A 291 -14.68 8.39 -1.80
CA LEU A 291 -13.74 9.28 -2.47
C LEU A 291 -14.44 10.57 -2.93
N ARG A 292 -15.66 10.45 -3.50
CA ARG A 292 -16.45 11.60 -3.91
C ARG A 292 -16.77 12.52 -2.74
N ASP A 293 -17.24 11.96 -1.62
CA ASP A 293 -17.85 12.72 -0.52
C ASP A 293 -16.80 13.21 0.49
N LEU A 294 -15.80 12.41 0.83
CA LEU A 294 -14.72 12.78 1.77
C LEU A 294 -13.55 13.49 1.09
N GLY A 295 -13.33 13.25 -0.20
CA GLY A 295 -12.47 14.05 -1.05
C GLY A 295 -10.96 13.81 -1.01
N PRO A 296 -10.40 12.70 -0.50
CA PRO A 296 -8.95 12.50 -0.47
C PRO A 296 -8.40 12.07 -1.84
N ALA A 297 -8.62 12.89 -2.86
CA ALA A 297 -8.22 12.62 -4.24
C ALA A 297 -6.71 12.79 -4.44
N LEU A 298 -6.12 11.95 -5.28
CA LEU A 298 -4.76 12.11 -5.77
C LEU A 298 -4.71 13.22 -6.83
N SER A 299 -3.63 14.01 -6.89
CA SER A 299 -3.46 14.96 -7.99
C SER A 299 -2.92 14.26 -9.24
N PRO A 300 -3.29 14.71 -10.47
CA PRO A 300 -2.73 14.17 -11.72
C PRO A 300 -1.21 14.28 -11.79
N HIS A 301 -0.63 15.35 -11.27
CA HIS A 301 0.82 15.52 -11.20
C HIS A 301 1.48 14.47 -10.28
N SER A 302 0.89 14.20 -9.11
CA SER A 302 1.38 13.15 -8.22
C SER A 302 1.25 11.76 -8.86
N ALA A 303 0.14 11.48 -9.55
CA ALA A 303 -0.04 10.24 -10.32
C ALA A 303 1.06 10.05 -11.37
N PHE A 304 1.41 11.11 -12.10
CA PHE A 304 2.52 11.08 -13.06
C PHE A 304 3.86 10.75 -12.39
N LEU A 305 4.19 11.38 -11.25
CA LEU A 305 5.42 11.07 -10.50
C LEU A 305 5.46 9.62 -10.01
N LEU A 306 4.32 9.09 -9.57
CA LEU A 306 4.20 7.69 -9.16
C LEU A 306 4.41 6.74 -10.34
N LEU A 307 3.85 7.04 -11.52
CA LEU A 307 4.07 6.25 -12.74
C LEU A 307 5.56 6.14 -13.08
N GLN A 308 6.33 7.25 -12.96
CA GLN A 308 7.78 7.23 -13.15
C GLN A 308 8.48 6.28 -12.16
N GLY A 309 8.03 6.24 -10.90
CA GLY A 309 8.54 5.30 -9.89
C GLY A 309 8.20 3.86 -10.23
N VAL A 310 6.95 3.57 -10.58
CA VAL A 310 6.46 2.21 -10.86
C VAL A 310 7.14 1.59 -12.08
N GLU A 311 7.47 2.37 -13.11
CA GLU A 311 8.16 1.88 -14.31
C GLU A 311 9.53 1.23 -14.04
N THR A 312 10.14 1.53 -12.90
CA THR A 312 11.43 0.95 -12.47
C THR A 312 11.33 0.13 -11.19
N LEU A 313 10.12 -0.26 -10.78
CA LEU A 313 9.86 -0.88 -9.49
C LEU A 313 10.69 -2.16 -9.28
N SER A 314 10.66 -3.10 -10.22
CA SER A 314 11.40 -4.37 -10.11
C SER A 314 12.90 -4.14 -9.89
N LEU A 315 13.51 -3.28 -10.72
CA LEU A 315 14.94 -2.97 -10.65
C LEU A 315 15.34 -2.36 -9.30
N ARG A 316 14.49 -1.48 -8.77
CA ARG A 316 14.74 -0.85 -7.47
C ARG A 316 14.59 -1.85 -6.33
N ILE A 317 13.51 -2.63 -6.32
CA ILE A 317 13.24 -3.58 -5.24
C ILE A 317 14.27 -4.71 -5.20
N GLU A 318 14.73 -5.20 -6.35
CA GLU A 318 15.85 -6.15 -6.40
C GLU A 318 17.11 -5.58 -5.74
N ARG A 319 17.50 -4.36 -6.10
CA ARG A 319 18.69 -3.72 -5.54
C ARG A 319 18.51 -3.41 -4.05
N HIS A 320 17.35 -2.89 -3.63
CA HIS A 320 17.00 -2.68 -2.23
C HIS A 320 17.13 -3.96 -1.40
N SER A 321 16.51 -5.05 -1.87
CA SER A 321 16.52 -6.34 -1.17
C SER A 321 17.91 -6.95 -1.11
N ALA A 322 18.67 -6.89 -2.20
CA ALA A 322 20.05 -7.38 -2.23
C ALA A 322 20.95 -6.62 -1.25
N ASN A 323 20.85 -5.29 -1.20
CA ASN A 323 21.59 -4.49 -0.23
C ASN A 323 21.16 -4.79 1.21
N ALA A 324 19.84 -4.91 1.47
CA ALA A 324 19.33 -5.21 2.80
C ALA A 324 19.77 -6.60 3.29
N GLN A 325 19.72 -7.61 2.44
CA GLN A 325 20.21 -8.96 2.76
C GLN A 325 21.69 -8.93 3.15
N ALA A 326 22.52 -8.33 2.30
CA ALA A 326 23.97 -8.27 2.54
C ALA A 326 24.36 -7.41 3.76
N LEU A 327 23.55 -6.42 4.12
CA LEU A 327 23.72 -5.66 5.37
C LEU A 327 23.25 -6.47 6.58
N ALA A 328 22.12 -7.18 6.49
CA ALA A 328 21.61 -8.01 7.57
C ALA A 328 22.60 -9.11 7.96
N GLU A 329 23.13 -9.83 6.97
CA GLU A 329 24.17 -10.86 7.16
C GLU A 329 25.46 -10.29 7.77
N TRP A 330 25.87 -9.09 7.32
CA TRP A 330 27.05 -8.42 7.87
C TRP A 330 26.82 -7.91 9.30
N LEU A 331 25.63 -7.39 9.61
CA LEU A 331 25.27 -6.92 10.95
C LEU A 331 25.20 -8.08 11.95
N GLU A 332 24.72 -9.25 11.54
CA GLU A 332 24.62 -10.45 12.38
C GLU A 332 25.99 -10.95 12.87
N GLN A 333 27.06 -10.64 12.14
CA GLN A 333 28.44 -11.01 12.47
C GLN A 333 29.16 -10.01 13.37
N ARG A 334 28.46 -8.93 13.82
CA ARG A 334 29.08 -7.86 14.60
C ARG A 334 28.96 -8.12 16.11
N ASP A 335 30.06 -7.97 16.83
CA ASP A 335 30.09 -8.12 18.29
C ASP A 335 29.21 -7.07 19.01
N GLU A 336 29.05 -5.88 18.41
CA GLU A 336 28.27 -4.77 18.94
C GLU A 336 26.75 -4.98 18.82
N VAL A 337 26.33 -5.90 17.94
CA VAL A 337 24.92 -6.20 17.64
C VAL A 337 24.44 -7.37 18.50
N ALA A 338 23.30 -7.19 19.15
CA ALA A 338 22.67 -8.22 19.96
C ALA A 338 21.73 -9.10 19.15
N ALA A 339 21.00 -8.51 18.20
CA ALA A 339 20.07 -9.20 17.30
C ALA A 339 19.89 -8.41 16.00
N VAL A 340 19.50 -9.12 14.93
CA VAL A 340 19.09 -8.52 13.65
C VAL A 340 17.69 -9.05 13.30
N HIS A 341 16.77 -8.13 13.00
CA HIS A 341 15.40 -8.45 12.63
C HIS A 341 15.23 -8.26 11.12
N TYR A 342 15.31 -9.35 10.38
CA TYR A 342 15.15 -9.38 8.93
C TYR A 342 14.73 -10.78 8.48
N PRO A 343 13.61 -10.94 7.74
CA PRO A 343 13.07 -12.26 7.43
C PRO A 343 13.91 -13.06 6.42
N GLY A 344 14.89 -12.44 5.79
CA GLY A 344 15.85 -13.12 4.90
C GLY A 344 17.00 -13.83 5.62
N LEU A 345 17.14 -13.74 6.94
CA LEU A 345 18.15 -14.42 7.74
C LEU A 345 17.61 -15.77 8.23
N GLU A 346 18.45 -16.83 8.19
CA GLU A 346 18.10 -18.15 8.71
C GLU A 346 17.82 -18.13 10.23
N SER A 347 18.39 -17.18 10.95
CA SER A 347 18.15 -16.94 12.38
C SER A 347 16.77 -16.33 12.68
N SER A 348 16.08 -15.80 11.67
CA SER A 348 14.77 -15.17 11.84
C SER A 348 13.68 -16.21 12.11
N ARG A 349 12.82 -15.94 13.11
CA ARG A 349 11.59 -16.72 13.35
C ARG A 349 10.72 -16.84 12.08
N TRP A 350 10.75 -15.84 11.20
CA TRP A 350 9.93 -15.77 9.99
C TRP A 350 10.67 -16.18 8.71
N TYR A 351 11.84 -16.80 8.82
CA TYR A 351 12.60 -17.21 7.65
C TYR A 351 11.81 -18.13 6.71
N GLU A 352 11.16 -19.16 7.24
CA GLU A 352 10.37 -20.10 6.43
C GLU A 352 9.16 -19.41 5.77
N ALA A 353 8.46 -18.52 6.49
CA ALA A 353 7.38 -17.70 5.92
C ALA A 353 7.94 -16.75 4.84
N GLY A 354 9.11 -16.16 5.10
CA GLY A 354 9.84 -15.34 4.11
C GLY A 354 10.17 -16.12 2.84
N GLN A 355 10.68 -17.34 2.94
CA GLN A 355 10.94 -18.17 1.77
C GLN A 355 9.67 -18.52 0.99
N ARG A 356 8.55 -18.72 1.69
CA ARG A 356 7.25 -19.05 1.08
C ARG A 356 6.62 -17.87 0.36
N TYR A 357 6.55 -16.71 1.01
CA TYR A 357 5.80 -15.55 0.53
C TYR A 357 6.64 -14.51 -0.21
N LEU A 358 7.95 -14.48 0.03
CA LEU A 358 8.89 -13.49 -0.51
C LEU A 358 10.05 -14.14 -1.28
N PRO A 359 9.79 -15.03 -2.26
CA PRO A 359 10.85 -15.80 -2.93
C PRO A 359 11.81 -14.94 -3.78
N ARG A 360 11.44 -13.68 -4.08
CA ARG A 360 12.28 -12.75 -4.86
C ARG A 360 13.15 -11.84 -3.99
N GLY A 361 13.07 -11.97 -2.64
CA GLY A 361 13.81 -11.16 -1.69
C GLY A 361 12.95 -10.73 -0.50
N ALA A 362 13.57 -10.47 0.63
CA ALA A 362 12.90 -10.26 1.91
C ALA A 362 12.62 -8.78 2.24
N GLY A 363 12.58 -7.90 1.23
CA GLY A 363 12.31 -6.48 1.39
C GLY A 363 13.55 -5.66 1.75
N ALA A 364 13.34 -4.39 2.07
CA ALA A 364 14.41 -3.41 2.29
C ALA A 364 14.38 -2.75 3.66
N VAL A 365 13.48 -3.16 4.54
CA VAL A 365 13.40 -2.67 5.91
C VAL A 365 13.98 -3.74 6.83
N LEU A 366 14.99 -3.37 7.59
CA LEU A 366 15.58 -4.21 8.62
C LEU A 366 15.78 -3.42 9.91
N ALA A 367 15.86 -4.10 11.03
CA ALA A 367 16.25 -3.49 12.29
C ALA A 367 17.34 -4.34 12.97
N PHE A 368 18.17 -3.70 13.78
CA PHE A 368 19.15 -4.39 14.60
C PHE A 368 19.24 -3.74 15.99
N GLU A 369 19.70 -4.50 16.96
CA GLU A 369 19.78 -4.07 18.34
C GLU A 369 21.24 -3.90 18.77
N LEU A 370 21.60 -2.71 19.21
CA LEU A 370 22.88 -2.43 19.84
C LEU A 370 22.89 -2.90 21.30
N ARG A 371 23.96 -3.58 21.74
CA ARG A 371 24.10 -4.11 23.11
C ARG A 371 24.11 -3.00 24.17
N ASP A 372 24.67 -1.84 23.85
CA ASP A 372 24.87 -0.73 24.82
C ASP A 372 23.67 0.22 24.92
N GLY A 373 22.50 -0.19 24.42
CA GLY A 373 21.21 0.44 24.66
C GLY A 373 21.02 1.84 24.02
N VAL A 374 20.20 2.69 24.68
CA VAL A 374 19.70 3.96 24.13
C VAL A 374 20.83 4.93 23.73
N GLU A 375 21.81 5.13 24.60
CA GLU A 375 22.87 6.13 24.35
C GLU A 375 23.81 5.71 23.22
N ALA A 376 24.06 4.41 23.08
CA ALA A 376 24.80 3.86 21.94
C ALA A 376 23.99 4.05 20.63
N GLY A 377 22.69 3.78 20.66
CA GLY A 377 21.79 4.02 19.53
C GLY A 377 21.79 5.45 19.05
N LYS A 378 21.71 6.42 19.97
CA LYS A 378 21.79 7.85 19.63
C LYS A 378 23.12 8.21 18.98
N ARG A 379 24.25 7.85 19.63
CA ARG A 379 25.60 8.14 19.07
C ARG A 379 25.79 7.48 17.72
N PHE A 380 25.27 6.27 17.52
CA PHE A 380 25.34 5.56 16.24
C PHE A 380 24.64 6.36 15.14
N VAL A 381 23.36 6.74 15.37
CA VAL A 381 22.55 7.44 14.37
C VAL A 381 23.08 8.85 14.09
N ASP A 382 23.60 9.54 15.12
CA ASP A 382 24.15 10.90 14.95
C ASP A 382 25.49 10.92 14.20
N ALA A 383 26.17 9.78 14.05
CA ALA A 383 27.49 9.69 13.42
C ALA A 383 27.48 9.23 11.97
N VAL A 384 26.35 8.71 11.47
CA VAL A 384 26.22 8.34 10.05
C VAL A 384 25.92 9.59 9.22
N GLU A 385 26.46 9.64 8.02
CA GLU A 385 26.34 10.80 7.11
C GLU A 385 25.58 10.46 5.82
N LEU A 386 25.72 9.22 5.32
CA LEU A 386 25.05 8.74 4.11
C LEU A 386 23.59 8.35 4.39
N PHE A 387 23.34 7.62 5.48
CA PHE A 387 21.99 7.31 5.90
C PHE A 387 21.28 8.57 6.40
N SER A 388 20.20 8.96 5.75
CA SER A 388 19.42 10.13 6.18
C SER A 388 18.62 9.82 7.45
N HIS A 389 18.82 10.61 8.51
CA HIS A 389 18.11 10.45 9.77
C HIS A 389 16.70 11.06 9.70
N LEU A 390 15.70 10.25 9.43
CA LEU A 390 14.30 10.66 9.32
C LEU A 390 13.31 9.48 9.48
N ALA A 391 12.05 9.81 9.79
CA ALA A 391 10.99 8.83 10.02
C ALA A 391 10.24 8.48 8.71
N ASN A 392 10.91 7.84 7.76
CA ASN A 392 10.29 7.32 6.53
C ASN A 392 10.87 5.94 6.17
N ILE A 393 10.33 5.32 5.12
CA ILE A 393 10.84 4.10 4.47
C ILE A 393 10.60 4.21 2.96
N GLY A 394 11.26 3.35 2.17
CA GLY A 394 10.90 3.17 0.76
C GLY A 394 11.42 4.23 -0.19
N ASP A 395 12.44 4.97 0.20
CA ASP A 395 13.18 5.90 -0.66
C ASP A 395 14.37 5.18 -1.31
N VAL A 396 14.79 5.61 -2.50
CA VAL A 396 16.02 5.14 -3.16
C VAL A 396 17.26 5.46 -2.32
N ARG A 397 17.19 6.44 -1.44
CA ARG A 397 18.23 6.77 -0.45
C ARG A 397 18.03 5.92 0.81
N SER A 398 19.12 5.51 1.41
CA SER A 398 19.10 4.82 2.70
C SER A 398 18.68 5.75 3.84
N LEU A 399 17.79 5.27 4.68
CA LEU A 399 17.22 6.01 5.81
C LEU A 399 17.49 5.25 7.11
N ILE A 400 17.68 5.99 8.20
CA ILE A 400 17.95 5.45 9.53
C ILE A 400 17.12 6.18 10.59
N ILE A 401 16.71 5.44 11.62
CA ILE A 401 16.06 6.01 12.79
C ILE A 401 16.32 5.13 14.03
N HIS A 402 16.40 5.77 15.19
CA HIS A 402 16.41 5.13 16.49
C HIS A 402 15.04 5.29 17.16
N PRO A 403 14.12 4.30 17.06
CA PRO A 403 12.72 4.48 17.49
C PRO A 403 12.55 4.89 18.93
N ALA A 404 13.30 4.32 19.86
CA ALA A 404 13.19 4.60 21.28
C ALA A 404 13.44 6.09 21.64
N SER A 405 14.28 6.82 20.87
CA SER A 405 14.53 8.24 21.11
C SER A 405 13.68 9.17 20.24
N THR A 406 12.88 8.65 19.32
CA THR A 406 12.14 9.44 18.32
C THR A 406 10.67 9.08 18.26
N THR A 407 10.30 8.12 17.42
CA THR A 407 8.89 7.74 17.15
C THR A 407 8.18 7.13 18.35
N HIS A 408 8.92 6.56 19.32
CA HIS A 408 8.41 5.90 20.51
C HIS A 408 8.92 6.56 21.81
N SER A 409 9.45 7.78 21.73
CA SER A 409 10.03 8.49 22.89
C SER A 409 9.03 8.80 24.01
N GLN A 410 7.73 8.69 23.74
CA GLN A 410 6.66 8.89 24.72
C GLN A 410 6.29 7.61 25.51
N LEU A 411 6.80 6.45 25.08
CA LEU A 411 6.51 5.16 25.68
C LEU A 411 7.50 4.87 26.81
N ASP A 412 7.00 4.27 27.89
CA ASP A 412 7.85 3.71 28.94
C ASP A 412 8.50 2.38 28.51
N ALA A 413 9.35 1.81 29.34
CA ALA A 413 10.10 0.60 29.01
C ALA A 413 9.18 -0.63 28.74
N GLU A 414 8.05 -0.74 29.45
CA GLU A 414 7.09 -1.82 29.30
C GLU A 414 6.30 -1.67 27.98
N GLN A 415 5.87 -0.47 27.69
CA GLN A 415 5.21 -0.12 26.44
C GLN A 415 6.13 -0.29 25.21
N LEU A 416 7.40 0.10 25.34
CA LEU A 416 8.41 -0.14 24.30
C LEU A 416 8.59 -1.65 24.03
N ALA A 417 8.70 -2.44 25.10
CA ALA A 417 8.81 -3.90 24.97
C ALA A 417 7.56 -4.51 24.28
N ALA A 418 6.36 -4.04 24.62
CA ALA A 418 5.10 -4.46 24.01
C ALA A 418 5.05 -4.16 22.50
N THR A 419 5.63 -3.03 22.05
CA THR A 419 5.75 -2.70 20.62
C THR A 419 6.90 -3.45 19.92
N GLY A 420 7.72 -4.22 20.68
CA GLY A 420 8.92 -4.90 20.19
C GLY A 420 10.07 -3.96 19.88
N THR A 421 10.06 -2.79 20.46
CA THR A 421 11.12 -1.82 20.34
C THR A 421 12.05 -1.95 21.56
N SER A 422 13.25 -2.52 21.37
CA SER A 422 14.27 -2.52 22.41
C SER A 422 14.93 -1.15 22.53
N PRO A 423 15.53 -0.82 23.69
CA PRO A 423 16.24 0.44 23.90
C PRO A 423 17.37 0.72 22.90
N GLY A 424 18.01 -0.32 22.38
CA GLY A 424 19.11 -0.21 21.40
C GLY A 424 18.70 -0.45 19.95
N LEU A 425 17.39 -0.51 19.66
CA LEU A 425 16.89 -0.82 18.32
C LEU A 425 17.18 0.34 17.36
N VAL A 426 17.85 0.02 16.26
CA VAL A 426 18.06 0.91 15.10
C VAL A 426 17.35 0.30 13.92
N ARG A 427 16.50 1.07 13.23
CA ARG A 427 15.83 0.64 12.01
C ARG A 427 16.48 1.30 10.79
N LEU A 428 16.73 0.50 9.77
CA LEU A 428 17.18 0.92 8.46
C LEU A 428 16.06 0.72 7.42
N SER A 429 15.91 1.67 6.52
CA SER A 429 15.27 1.46 5.22
C SER A 429 16.37 1.58 4.18
N VAL A 430 16.81 0.43 3.69
CA VAL A 430 18.01 0.34 2.86
C VAL A 430 17.73 0.80 1.44
N GLY A 431 18.54 1.71 0.93
CA GLY A 431 18.44 2.27 -0.41
C GLY A 431 19.18 1.45 -1.49
N ILE A 432 19.41 2.09 -2.63
CA ILE A 432 20.02 1.45 -3.80
C ILE A 432 21.49 1.84 -4.00
N GLU A 433 22.11 2.51 -3.03
CA GLU A 433 23.49 2.97 -3.06
C GLU A 433 24.48 1.79 -3.17
N SER A 434 25.76 2.09 -3.31
CA SER A 434 26.84 1.10 -3.23
C SER A 434 26.86 0.42 -1.85
N LEU A 435 26.82 -0.89 -1.81
CA LEU A 435 26.90 -1.66 -0.56
C LEU A 435 28.17 -1.35 0.25
N ALA A 436 29.29 -1.09 -0.44
CA ALA A 436 30.54 -0.73 0.22
C ALA A 436 30.45 0.59 0.98
N ASP A 437 29.79 1.57 0.37
CA ASP A 437 29.60 2.89 0.98
C ASP A 437 28.60 2.82 2.16
N LEU A 438 27.52 2.06 2.02
CA LEU A 438 26.58 1.78 3.11
C LEU A 438 27.27 1.15 4.33
N LYS A 439 28.14 0.14 4.10
CA LYS A 439 28.90 -0.49 5.18
C LYS A 439 29.92 0.48 5.80
N ALA A 440 30.60 1.31 5.00
CA ALA A 440 31.55 2.28 5.50
C ALA A 440 30.90 3.34 6.41
N ASP A 441 29.69 3.78 6.06
CA ASP A 441 28.92 4.73 6.86
C ASP A 441 28.45 4.11 8.18
N LEU A 442 27.90 2.90 8.15
CA LEU A 442 27.52 2.16 9.37
C LEU A 442 28.74 1.87 10.27
N GLU A 443 29.94 1.65 9.71
CA GLU A 443 31.17 1.52 10.49
C GLU A 443 31.52 2.82 11.27
N ALA A 444 31.21 3.99 10.71
CA ALA A 444 31.35 5.26 11.45
C ALA A 444 30.37 5.30 12.64
N GLY A 445 29.14 4.86 12.44
CA GLY A 445 28.14 4.68 13.51
C GLY A 445 28.63 3.74 14.62
N PHE A 446 29.19 2.57 14.28
CA PHE A 446 29.72 1.63 15.28
C PHE A 446 30.89 2.20 16.08
N ARG A 447 31.81 2.93 15.43
CA ARG A 447 32.90 3.61 16.13
C ARG A 447 32.38 4.63 17.14
N ALA A 448 31.37 5.40 16.78
CA ALA A 448 30.77 6.38 17.68
C ALA A 448 29.94 5.75 18.82
N ALA A 449 29.27 4.64 18.53
CA ALA A 449 28.49 3.92 19.54
C ALA A 449 29.32 3.46 20.73
N LYS A 450 30.58 3.02 20.51
CA LYS A 450 31.53 2.60 21.55
C LYS A 450 31.92 3.73 22.54
N GLY A 451 31.65 4.98 22.22
CA GLY A 451 32.11 6.13 22.99
C GLY A 451 33.58 6.43 22.77
N ALA A 452 34.02 7.66 23.04
CA ALA A 452 35.43 7.97 23.12
C ALA A 452 36.00 7.27 24.37
N SER A 453 36.86 6.26 24.15
CA SER A 453 37.72 5.68 25.20
C SER A 453 38.78 6.68 25.61
#